data_e869d8106d595ccd568c244bfc0108f1
#
_entry.id   e869d8106d595ccd568c244bfc0108f1
#
_cell.length_a   1.000
_cell.length_b   1.000
_cell.length_c   1.000
_cell.angle_alpha   90.00
_cell.angle_beta   90.00
_cell.angle_gamma   90.00
#
_symmetry.space_group_name_H-M   'P 1'
#
loop_
_entity.id
_entity.type
_entity.pdbx_description
1 polymer ?
#
loop_
_entity_poly.entity_id
_entity_poly.type
_entity_poly.pdbx_seq_one_letter_code
_entity_poly.pdbx_strand_id
1 'polypeptide(L)'
;TLSQMPNGLGTQVGERGDRLSGGQRQAVSIARALVRQPRMLLLDEPSSMMDPATEARLIDNLRSIKGVTMLLVTHRMAMLPLVDRLVVLDQGRAVMDGPRNEVLRKLQGGPGASSVSAAPREAAA
;
A
#
# COMPACT_ATOMS: atom_id res chain seq x y z
N THR A 1 -17.60 -8.94 -0.09
CA THR A 1 -16.55 -9.94 -0.26
C THR A 1 -16.98 -11.31 0.29
N LEU A 2 -16.92 -11.60 1.59
CA LEU A 2 -17.43 -12.87 2.14
C LEU A 2 -18.96 -12.99 2.04
N SER A 3 -19.68 -11.88 2.16
CA SER A 3 -21.13 -11.81 1.97
C SER A 3 -21.59 -12.04 0.52
N GLN A 4 -20.68 -11.97 -0.44
CA GLN A 4 -20.97 -12.23 -1.87
C GLN A 4 -20.65 -13.68 -2.28
N MET A 5 -20.10 -14.48 -1.37
CA MET A 5 -19.83 -15.90 -1.62
C MET A 5 -21.07 -16.75 -1.32
N PRO A 6 -21.36 -17.78 -2.10
CA PRO A 6 -22.59 -18.61 -1.96
C PRO A 6 -22.81 -19.18 -0.55
N ASN A 7 -21.73 -19.46 0.18
CA ASN A 7 -21.76 -20.05 1.52
C ASN A 7 -21.19 -19.11 2.62
N GLY A 8 -20.98 -17.81 2.33
CA GLY A 8 -20.45 -16.85 3.30
C GLY A 8 -19.18 -17.35 4.00
N LEU A 9 -19.21 -17.37 5.34
CA LEU A 9 -18.10 -17.86 6.17
C LEU A 9 -17.86 -19.38 6.06
N GLY A 10 -18.85 -20.16 5.59
CA GLY A 10 -18.76 -21.60 5.36
C GLY A 10 -18.14 -21.97 4.00
N THR A 11 -17.69 -21.00 3.21
CA THR A 11 -17.09 -21.27 1.91
C THR A 11 -15.79 -22.05 2.07
N GLN A 12 -15.73 -23.23 1.42
CA GLN A 12 -14.49 -24.01 1.39
C GLN A 12 -13.45 -23.31 0.51
N VAL A 13 -12.39 -22.81 1.13
CA VAL A 13 -11.31 -22.06 0.44
C VAL A 13 -10.23 -22.98 -0.14
N GLY A 14 -10.29 -24.28 0.12
CA GLY A 14 -9.28 -25.26 -0.29
C GLY A 14 -8.01 -25.20 0.54
N GLU A 15 -7.11 -26.18 0.36
CA GLU A 15 -5.79 -26.11 0.94
C GLU A 15 -5.03 -24.91 0.36
N ARG A 16 -4.41 -24.10 1.22
CA ARG A 16 -3.70 -22.85 0.86
C ARG A 16 -4.56 -21.78 0.17
N GLY A 17 -5.90 -21.90 0.18
CA GLY A 17 -6.78 -20.92 -0.45
C GLY A 17 -6.85 -21.01 -1.98
N ASP A 18 -6.59 -22.16 -2.57
CA ASP A 18 -6.54 -22.39 -4.02
C ASP A 18 -7.85 -22.05 -4.74
N ARG A 19 -8.97 -22.07 -4.02
CA ARG A 19 -10.30 -21.68 -4.54
C ARG A 19 -10.58 -20.18 -4.47
N LEU A 20 -9.67 -19.39 -3.91
CA LEU A 20 -9.80 -17.95 -3.86
C LEU A 20 -9.06 -17.30 -5.05
N SER A 21 -9.61 -16.20 -5.57
CA SER A 21 -8.86 -15.35 -6.49
C SER A 21 -7.64 -14.72 -5.79
N GLY A 22 -6.66 -14.25 -6.55
CA GLY A 22 -5.48 -13.55 -5.99
C GLY A 22 -5.88 -12.39 -5.09
N GLY A 23 -6.82 -11.56 -5.53
CA GLY A 23 -7.33 -10.44 -4.73
C GLY A 23 -8.07 -10.88 -3.47
N GLN A 24 -8.82 -11.99 -3.52
CA GLN A 24 -9.48 -12.54 -2.34
C GLN A 24 -8.48 -13.07 -1.31
N ARG A 25 -7.43 -13.78 -1.75
CA ARG A 25 -6.34 -14.23 -0.87
C ARG A 25 -5.65 -13.05 -0.21
N GLN A 26 -5.38 -11.99 -0.97
CA GLN A 26 -4.76 -10.77 -0.47
C GLN A 26 -5.65 -10.08 0.57
N ALA A 27 -6.95 -9.95 0.32
CA ALA A 27 -7.91 -9.39 1.27
C ALA A 27 -7.99 -10.19 2.58
N VAL A 28 -7.98 -11.52 2.52
CA VAL A 28 -7.94 -12.40 3.70
C VAL A 28 -6.65 -12.21 4.50
N SER A 29 -5.50 -12.07 3.83
CA SER A 29 -4.22 -11.84 4.50
C SER A 29 -4.22 -10.52 5.27
N ILE A 30 -4.75 -9.45 4.68
CA ILE A 30 -4.90 -8.15 5.36
C ILE A 30 -5.86 -8.26 6.54
N ALA A 31 -7.00 -8.93 6.36
CA ALA A 31 -7.97 -9.14 7.44
C ALA A 31 -7.33 -9.89 8.63
N ARG A 32 -6.53 -10.92 8.37
CA ARG A 32 -5.80 -11.66 9.42
C ARG A 32 -4.83 -10.78 10.20
N ALA A 33 -4.13 -9.88 9.51
CA ALA A 33 -3.23 -8.93 10.17
C ALA A 33 -4.01 -7.98 11.10
N LEU A 34 -5.19 -7.53 10.67
CA LEU A 34 -6.02 -6.58 11.40
C LEU A 34 -6.72 -7.18 12.62
N VAL A 35 -7.08 -8.48 12.59
CA VAL A 35 -7.73 -9.17 13.73
C VAL A 35 -6.92 -9.06 15.03
N ARG A 36 -5.60 -8.99 14.94
CA ARG A 36 -4.70 -8.86 16.09
C ARG A 36 -4.61 -7.44 16.64
N GLN A 37 -5.35 -6.48 16.09
CA GLN A 37 -5.32 -5.07 16.48
C GLN A 37 -3.88 -4.51 16.57
N PRO A 38 -3.08 -4.58 15.51
CA PRO A 38 -1.69 -4.20 15.55
C PRO A 38 -1.54 -2.70 15.76
N ARG A 39 -0.47 -2.26 16.41
CA ARG A 39 -0.08 -0.84 16.48
C ARG A 39 0.58 -0.36 15.19
N MET A 40 1.18 -1.27 14.45
CA MET A 40 1.82 -1.00 13.15
C MET A 40 1.37 -2.04 12.13
N LEU A 41 1.03 -1.58 10.94
CA LEU A 41 0.61 -2.40 9.82
C LEU A 41 1.56 -2.15 8.65
N LEU A 42 2.24 -3.21 8.20
CA LEU A 42 3.09 -3.19 7.01
C LEU A 42 2.31 -3.81 5.85
N LEU A 43 2.17 -3.07 4.78
CA LEU A 43 1.50 -3.50 3.55
C LEU A 43 2.45 -3.34 2.37
N ASP A 44 2.76 -4.45 1.72
CA ASP A 44 3.58 -4.49 0.52
C ASP A 44 2.68 -4.83 -0.67
N GLU A 45 2.52 -3.88 -1.59
CA GLU A 45 1.66 -3.98 -2.79
C GLU A 45 0.27 -4.59 -2.51
N PRO A 46 -0.50 -4.06 -1.52
CA PRO A 46 -1.67 -4.74 -0.98
C PRO A 46 -2.85 -4.84 -1.95
N SER A 47 -2.82 -4.16 -3.08
CA SER A 47 -3.87 -4.21 -4.11
C SER A 47 -3.40 -4.74 -5.47
N SER A 48 -2.19 -5.30 -5.56
CA SER A 48 -1.59 -5.74 -6.82
C SER A 48 -2.40 -6.76 -7.61
N MET A 49 -3.20 -7.59 -6.91
CA MET A 49 -4.04 -8.65 -7.48
C MET A 49 -5.52 -8.29 -7.51
N MET A 50 -5.87 -7.03 -7.29
CA MET A 50 -7.26 -6.57 -7.18
C MET A 50 -7.68 -5.79 -8.42
N ASP A 51 -8.96 -5.93 -8.79
CA ASP A 51 -9.63 -5.06 -9.73
C ASP A 51 -9.90 -3.67 -9.08
N PRO A 52 -10.16 -2.62 -9.89
CA PRO A 52 -10.32 -1.26 -9.37
C PRO A 52 -11.44 -1.11 -8.33
N ALA A 53 -12.55 -1.85 -8.46
CA ALA A 53 -13.66 -1.77 -7.53
C ALA A 53 -13.30 -2.40 -6.17
N THR A 54 -12.60 -3.52 -6.18
CA THR A 54 -12.09 -4.19 -4.97
C THR A 54 -11.01 -3.35 -4.30
N GLU A 55 -10.12 -2.73 -5.08
CA GLU A 55 -9.11 -1.79 -4.57
C GLU A 55 -9.74 -0.59 -3.87
N ALA A 56 -10.75 0.03 -4.47
CA ALA A 56 -11.45 1.17 -3.85
C ALA A 56 -12.06 0.79 -2.49
N ARG A 57 -12.68 -0.38 -2.39
CA ARG A 57 -13.22 -0.90 -1.11
C ARG A 57 -12.12 -1.15 -0.09
N LEU A 58 -10.98 -1.67 -0.50
CA LEU A 58 -9.84 -1.86 0.39
C LEU A 58 -9.35 -0.52 0.94
N ILE A 59 -9.22 0.49 0.08
CA ILE A 59 -8.80 1.85 0.47
C ILE A 59 -9.77 2.45 1.49
N ASP A 60 -11.08 2.34 1.25
CA ASP A 60 -12.09 2.86 2.17
C ASP A 60 -12.04 2.17 3.54
N ASN A 61 -11.87 0.85 3.54
CA ASN A 61 -11.72 0.07 4.76
C ASN A 61 -10.46 0.43 5.54
N LEU A 62 -9.32 0.56 4.87
CA LEU A 62 -8.05 0.94 5.50
C LEU A 62 -8.10 2.37 6.06
N ARG A 63 -8.78 3.29 5.35
CA ARG A 63 -8.97 4.68 5.80
C ARG A 63 -9.77 4.77 7.11
N SER A 64 -10.68 3.83 7.33
CA SER A 64 -11.52 3.80 8.54
C SER A 64 -10.77 3.34 9.80
N ILE A 65 -9.60 2.71 9.65
CA ILE A 65 -8.80 2.22 10.77
C ILE A 65 -8.12 3.38 11.47
N LYS A 66 -8.29 3.46 12.79
CA LYS A 66 -7.70 4.50 13.64
C LYS A 66 -6.67 3.90 14.59
N GLY A 67 -5.69 4.72 15.00
CA GLY A 67 -4.70 4.34 16.01
C GLY A 67 -3.64 3.34 15.53
N VAL A 68 -3.49 3.15 14.22
CA VAL A 68 -2.50 2.26 13.61
C VAL A 68 -1.51 3.08 12.79
N THR A 69 -0.22 2.87 13.00
CA THR A 69 0.82 3.39 12.10
C THR A 69 0.89 2.49 10.88
N MET A 70 0.69 3.05 9.69
CA MET A 70 0.71 2.29 8.45
C MET A 70 2.00 2.57 7.67
N LEU A 71 2.73 1.52 7.33
CA LEU A 71 3.81 1.55 6.35
C LEU A 71 3.31 0.85 5.08
N LEU A 72 3.20 1.62 4.01
CA LEU A 72 2.65 1.16 2.74
C LEU A 72 3.72 1.24 1.65
N VAL A 73 4.02 0.11 1.03
CA VAL A 73 4.85 0.04 -0.19
C VAL A 73 3.91 -0.16 -1.37
N THR A 74 3.93 0.77 -2.32
CA THR A 74 3.09 0.68 -3.52
C THR A 74 3.63 1.56 -4.65
N HIS A 75 3.33 1.17 -5.89
CA HIS A 75 3.51 2.01 -7.07
C HIS A 75 2.15 2.57 -7.58
N ARG A 76 1.05 2.27 -6.87
CA ARG A 76 -0.31 2.67 -7.27
C ARG A 76 -0.71 3.99 -6.64
N MET A 77 -0.96 4.98 -7.50
CA MET A 77 -1.35 6.33 -7.07
C MET A 77 -2.66 6.35 -6.27
N ALA A 78 -3.58 5.41 -6.54
CA ALA A 78 -4.85 5.29 -5.83
C ALA A 78 -4.70 5.02 -4.33
N MET A 79 -3.58 4.42 -3.89
CA MET A 79 -3.31 4.11 -2.49
C MET A 79 -2.72 5.30 -1.70
N LEU A 80 -2.18 6.31 -2.37
CA LEU A 80 -1.49 7.43 -1.72
C LEU A 80 -2.36 8.25 -0.75
N PRO A 81 -3.70 8.38 -0.94
CA PRO A 81 -4.55 9.05 0.03
C PRO A 81 -4.59 8.40 1.43
N LEU A 82 -4.08 7.17 1.58
CA LEU A 82 -4.00 6.45 2.86
C LEU A 82 -2.87 6.95 3.76
N VAL A 83 -1.88 7.66 3.22
CA VAL A 83 -0.67 8.05 3.93
C VAL A 83 -0.48 9.55 3.96
N ASP A 84 0.22 10.06 4.97
CA ASP A 84 0.49 11.49 5.16
C ASP A 84 1.88 11.89 4.68
N ARG A 85 2.80 10.94 4.60
CA ARG A 85 4.20 11.13 4.22
C ARG A 85 4.57 10.16 3.11
N LEU A 86 5.39 10.61 2.16
CA LEU A 86 5.93 9.80 1.09
C LEU A 86 7.44 9.77 1.14
N VAL A 87 7.98 8.57 0.92
CA VAL A 87 9.39 8.35 0.61
C VAL A 87 9.46 7.76 -0.79
N VAL A 88 10.12 8.43 -1.70
CA VAL A 88 10.33 7.93 -3.06
C VAL A 88 11.68 7.26 -3.13
N LEU A 89 11.69 6.00 -3.54
CA LEU A 89 12.90 5.21 -3.72
C LEU A 89 13.22 5.09 -5.20
N ASP A 90 14.46 5.31 -5.55
CA ASP A 90 15.00 5.07 -6.88
C ASP A 90 16.38 4.44 -6.77
N GLN A 91 16.61 3.36 -7.51
CA GLN A 91 17.87 2.59 -7.50
C GLN A 91 18.42 2.32 -6.09
N GLY A 92 17.52 1.95 -5.15
CA GLY A 92 17.89 1.61 -3.77
C GLY A 92 18.18 2.81 -2.87
N ARG A 93 17.91 4.02 -3.31
CA ARG A 93 18.14 5.27 -2.56
C ARG A 93 16.83 6.04 -2.36
N ALA A 94 16.68 6.68 -1.21
CA ALA A 94 15.61 7.63 -0.99
C ALA A 94 15.95 8.94 -1.72
N VAL A 95 15.20 9.24 -2.78
CA VAL A 95 15.40 10.44 -3.61
C VAL A 95 14.49 11.59 -3.20
N MET A 96 13.36 11.30 -2.59
CA MET A 96 12.45 12.29 -2.00
C MET A 96 11.90 11.75 -0.69
N ASP A 97 11.69 12.63 0.29
CA ASP A 97 11.05 12.32 1.56
C ASP A 97 10.36 13.58 2.09
N GLY A 98 9.11 13.46 2.48
CA GLY A 98 8.36 14.59 3.03
C GLY A 98 6.85 14.38 3.05
N PRO A 99 6.10 15.42 3.41
CA PRO A 99 4.65 15.43 3.35
C PRO A 99 4.13 15.03 1.96
N ARG A 100 3.11 14.17 1.93
CA ARG A 100 2.56 13.63 0.67
C ARG A 100 2.33 14.70 -0.39
N ASN A 101 1.66 15.79 -0.04
CA ASN A 101 1.29 16.82 -1.01
C ASN A 101 2.50 17.55 -1.60
N GLU A 102 3.56 17.72 -0.84
CA GLU A 102 4.80 18.35 -1.31
C GLU A 102 5.56 17.43 -2.28
N VAL A 103 5.68 16.15 -1.92
CA VAL A 103 6.34 15.16 -2.76
C VAL A 103 5.58 14.97 -4.07
N LEU A 104 4.25 14.87 -4.03
CA LEU A 104 3.42 14.75 -5.22
C LEU A 104 3.55 15.97 -6.15
N ARG A 105 3.60 17.18 -5.59
CA ARG A 105 3.81 18.39 -6.38
C ARG A 105 5.15 18.38 -7.11
N LYS A 106 6.22 17.92 -6.45
CA LYS A 106 7.54 17.78 -7.07
C LYS A 106 7.55 16.73 -8.18
N LEU A 107 6.87 15.59 -7.98
CA LEU A 107 6.77 14.53 -8.99
C LEU A 107 5.98 14.96 -10.23
N GLN A 108 4.97 15.82 -10.07
CA GLN A 108 4.12 16.30 -11.18
C GLN A 108 4.73 17.46 -11.99
N GLY A 109 5.98 17.83 -11.73
CA GLY A 109 6.68 18.85 -12.52
C GLY A 109 6.36 20.29 -12.10
N GLY A 110 6.23 20.55 -10.80
CA GLY A 110 6.26 21.90 -10.28
C GLY A 110 7.58 22.62 -10.66
N PRO A 111 7.64 23.97 -10.68
CA PRO A 111 8.86 24.71 -11.03
C PRO A 111 9.98 24.34 -10.05
N GLY A 112 10.84 23.42 -10.47
CA GLY A 112 11.91 22.80 -9.66
C GLY A 112 12.26 21.37 -10.07
N ALA A 113 11.59 20.78 -11.07
CA ALA A 113 11.92 19.44 -11.59
C ALA A 113 13.10 19.48 -12.58
N SER A 114 14.15 20.24 -12.26
CA SER A 114 15.39 20.20 -13.02
C SER A 114 16.50 19.75 -12.08
N SER A 115 17.09 18.60 -12.43
CA SER A 115 18.37 18.06 -11.98
C SER A 115 18.55 17.83 -10.46
N VAL A 116 18.19 16.66 -9.98
CA VAL A 116 18.99 16.06 -8.91
C VAL A 116 20.12 15.28 -9.56
N SER A 117 21.15 16.01 -9.93
CA SER A 117 22.46 15.45 -10.21
C SER A 117 22.93 14.74 -8.94
N ALA A 118 23.11 13.43 -9.03
CA ALA A 118 23.72 12.63 -7.99
C ALA A 118 25.18 13.06 -7.80
N ALA A 119 25.45 13.80 -6.74
CA ALA A 119 26.80 13.90 -6.22
C ALA A 119 27.06 12.66 -5.34
N PRO A 120 28.10 11.86 -5.60
CA PRO A 120 28.46 10.75 -4.73
C PRO A 120 29.01 11.32 -3.43
N ARG A 121 28.35 11.05 -2.30
CA ARG A 121 29.01 11.16 -1.01
C ARG A 121 29.86 9.91 -0.83
N GLU A 122 31.15 10.10 -0.98
CA GLU A 122 32.21 9.20 -0.58
C GLU A 122 31.96 8.71 0.86
N ALA A 123 31.94 7.40 1.05
CA ALA A 123 31.98 6.79 2.36
C ALA A 123 33.38 7.04 2.94
N ALA A 124 33.43 7.87 3.94
CA ALA A 124 34.61 7.92 4.81
C ALA A 124 34.56 6.70 5.73
N ALA A 125 35.66 5.97 5.70
CA ALA A 125 35.95 4.78 6.46
C ALA A 125 35.79 4.95 7.99
#